data_4a40d8d56a2da65a0a74f983b10d2885
#
_entry.id   4a40d8d56a2da65a0a74f983b10d2885
#
_cell.length_a   1.000
_cell.length_b   1.000
_cell.length_c   1.000
_cell.angle_alpha   90.00
_cell.angle_beta   90.00
_cell.angle_gamma   90.00
#
_symmetry.space_group_name_H-M   'P 1'
#
loop_
_entity.id
_entity.type
_entity.pdbx_description
1 polymer ?
#
loop_
_entity_poly.entity_id
_entity_poly.type
_entity_poly.pdbx_seq_one_letter_code
_entity_poly.pdbx_strand_id
1 'polypeptide(L)'
;MIFQEPMTSLNPVLKVQTQMNEILIKHEGIDSDAATLKSIEMLKSVGIPDAERRIYNYPHQFSGGMRQRIMIAMSLQCNPALLIADEPTTALDVTIQAQILDLMMELKERRKDAAILLITHDLAVIAETCDRVVVMYGGVIHEIASVHELFKNPIHPYTKALMDSIPKIDITSKRLKTLKGMVPSILDLGDKCKLCSRFDPEECACGGTEIEPELIEIKKNHFARVNKKYLRNV
;
A
#
# COMPACT_ATOMS: atom_id res chain seq x y z
N MET A 1 2.62 6.54 -10.33
CA MET A 1 2.86 6.16 -8.93
C MET A 1 2.25 7.21 -8.02
N ILE A 2 1.59 6.80 -6.94
CA ILE A 2 1.10 7.65 -5.85
C ILE A 2 2.15 7.55 -4.73
N PHE A 3 2.70 8.70 -4.31
CA PHE A 3 3.72 8.76 -3.27
C PHE A 3 3.10 8.97 -1.88
N GLN A 4 3.79 8.53 -0.84
CA GLN A 4 3.36 8.61 0.55
C GLN A 4 3.12 10.05 1.03
N GLU A 5 3.95 11.01 0.57
CA GLU A 5 3.85 12.42 0.98
C GLU A 5 3.37 13.33 -0.15
N PRO A 6 2.11 13.83 -0.11
CA PRO A 6 1.60 14.74 -1.13
C PRO A 6 2.27 16.12 -1.10
N MET A 7 2.88 16.47 0.03
CA MET A 7 3.54 17.79 0.20
C MET A 7 4.79 17.96 -0.64
N THR A 8 5.52 16.86 -0.86
CA THR A 8 6.77 16.82 -1.64
C THR A 8 6.54 16.47 -3.10
N SER A 9 5.36 15.91 -3.43
CA SER A 9 5.04 15.41 -4.77
C SER A 9 4.53 16.48 -5.73
N LEU A 10 3.95 17.59 -5.20
CA LEU A 10 3.49 18.72 -5.99
C LEU A 10 4.50 19.85 -5.94
N ASN A 11 4.88 20.39 -7.09
CA ASN A 11 5.76 21.57 -7.16
C ASN A 11 5.00 22.82 -6.66
N PRO A 12 5.40 23.43 -5.53
CA PRO A 12 4.65 24.52 -4.90
C PRO A 12 4.61 25.82 -5.72
N VAL A 13 5.52 26.01 -6.67
CA VAL A 13 5.61 27.22 -7.49
C VAL A 13 4.92 27.09 -8.85
N LEU A 14 4.39 25.92 -9.18
CA LEU A 14 3.61 25.68 -10.39
C LEU A 14 2.13 25.52 -10.06
N LYS A 15 1.26 26.04 -10.94
CA LYS A 15 -0.19 25.81 -10.85
C LYS A 15 -0.50 24.31 -11.02
N VAL A 16 -1.60 23.86 -10.41
CA VAL A 16 -2.07 22.48 -10.57
C VAL A 16 -2.33 22.16 -12.04
N GLN A 17 -2.94 23.07 -12.81
CA GLN A 17 -3.13 22.95 -14.26
C GLN A 17 -1.84 22.58 -14.98
N THR A 18 -0.78 23.35 -14.73
CA THR A 18 0.50 23.15 -15.42
C THR A 18 1.04 21.74 -15.18
N GLN A 19 1.00 21.28 -13.92
CA GLN A 19 1.53 19.98 -13.54
C GLN A 19 0.69 18.82 -14.10
N MET A 20 -0.64 18.95 -14.10
CA MET A 20 -1.52 17.94 -14.68
C MET A 20 -1.41 17.90 -16.20
N ASN A 21 -1.48 19.05 -16.85
CA ASN A 21 -1.44 19.14 -18.32
C ASN A 21 -0.12 18.62 -18.90
N GLU A 22 1.02 18.87 -18.22
CA GLU A 22 2.33 18.38 -18.67
C GLU A 22 2.34 16.87 -18.88
N ILE A 23 1.71 16.12 -17.96
CA ILE A 23 1.61 14.66 -18.06
C ILE A 23 0.80 14.24 -19.27
N LEU A 24 -0.36 14.84 -19.49
CA LEU A 24 -1.24 14.53 -20.61
C LEU A 24 -0.63 14.91 -21.96
N ILE A 25 -0.06 16.10 -22.06
CA ILE A 25 0.62 16.57 -23.28
C ILE A 25 1.77 15.63 -23.62
N LYS A 26 2.58 15.25 -22.62
CA LYS A 26 3.77 14.41 -22.83
C LYS A 26 3.42 12.96 -23.21
N HIS A 27 2.40 12.37 -22.57
CA HIS A 27 2.08 10.94 -22.72
C HIS A 27 0.98 10.64 -23.72
N GLU A 28 0.02 11.56 -23.91
CA GLU A 28 -1.09 11.38 -24.84
C GLU A 28 -0.97 12.25 -26.10
N GLY A 29 -0.05 13.23 -26.12
CA GLY A 29 0.18 14.10 -27.26
C GLY A 29 -0.97 15.07 -27.57
N ILE A 30 -1.85 15.33 -26.60
CA ILE A 30 -2.99 16.24 -26.75
C ILE A 30 -2.55 17.69 -26.53
N ASP A 31 -3.32 18.65 -27.08
CA ASP A 31 -3.07 20.06 -26.88
C ASP A 31 -3.41 20.55 -25.48
N SER A 32 -2.99 21.78 -25.15
CA SER A 32 -3.16 22.35 -23.80
C SER A 32 -4.62 22.50 -23.37
N ASP A 33 -5.51 22.82 -24.30
CA ASP A 33 -6.93 23.08 -23.98
C ASP A 33 -7.65 21.75 -23.70
N ALA A 34 -7.41 20.73 -24.55
CA ALA A 34 -7.90 19.37 -24.33
C ALA A 34 -7.34 18.78 -23.02
N ALA A 35 -6.04 19.00 -22.74
CA ALA A 35 -5.42 18.57 -21.48
C ALA A 35 -6.09 19.23 -20.28
N THR A 36 -6.39 20.53 -20.35
CA THR A 36 -7.06 21.25 -19.27
C THR A 36 -8.47 20.70 -19.01
N LEU A 37 -9.26 20.44 -20.06
CA LEU A 37 -10.59 19.86 -19.90
C LEU A 37 -10.53 18.49 -19.23
N LYS A 38 -9.65 17.61 -19.71
CA LYS A 38 -9.45 16.27 -19.13
C LYS A 38 -8.96 16.34 -17.68
N SER A 39 -8.07 17.27 -17.38
CA SER A 39 -7.59 17.50 -16.01
C SER A 39 -8.71 17.97 -15.06
N ILE A 40 -9.61 18.84 -15.53
CA ILE A 40 -10.79 19.27 -14.76
C ILE A 40 -11.72 18.09 -14.47
N GLU A 41 -12.00 17.24 -15.48
CA GLU A 41 -12.83 16.05 -15.29
C GLU A 41 -12.21 15.10 -14.25
N MET A 42 -10.90 14.90 -14.32
CA MET A 42 -10.19 14.07 -13.35
C MET A 42 -10.23 14.69 -11.94
N LEU A 43 -10.07 16.00 -11.78
CA LEU A 43 -10.21 16.67 -10.49
C LEU A 43 -11.63 16.53 -9.91
N LYS A 44 -12.66 16.56 -10.74
CA LYS A 44 -14.05 16.30 -10.31
C LYS A 44 -14.22 14.86 -9.83
N SER A 45 -13.66 13.88 -10.54
CA SER A 45 -13.77 12.47 -10.17
C SER A 45 -13.11 12.14 -8.82
N VAL A 46 -12.03 12.85 -8.45
CA VAL A 46 -11.41 12.74 -7.12
C VAL A 46 -12.07 13.65 -6.07
N GLY A 47 -13.19 14.30 -6.39
CA GLY A 47 -13.97 15.11 -5.46
C GLY A 47 -13.34 16.45 -5.08
N ILE A 48 -12.62 17.11 -6.00
CA ILE A 48 -12.18 18.50 -5.83
C ILE A 48 -13.36 19.43 -6.16
N PRO A 49 -13.89 20.21 -5.20
CA PRO A 49 -14.97 21.15 -5.47
C PRO A 49 -14.49 22.31 -6.36
N ASP A 50 -15.36 22.87 -7.19
CA ASP A 50 -15.06 23.99 -8.10
C ASP A 50 -13.80 23.75 -8.95
N ALA A 51 -13.66 22.54 -9.52
CA ALA A 51 -12.47 22.08 -10.23
C ALA A 51 -12.08 23.03 -11.38
N GLU A 52 -13.06 23.59 -12.10
CA GLU A 52 -12.86 24.52 -13.19
C GLU A 52 -12.11 25.81 -12.77
N ARG A 53 -12.36 26.28 -11.57
CA ARG A 53 -11.69 27.47 -11.02
C ARG A 53 -10.40 27.09 -10.32
N ARG A 54 -10.44 26.02 -9.52
CA ARG A 54 -9.34 25.63 -8.65
C ARG A 54 -8.15 25.03 -9.38
N ILE A 55 -8.33 24.51 -10.58
CA ILE A 55 -7.23 24.00 -11.39
C ILE A 55 -6.13 25.05 -11.63
N TYR A 56 -6.48 26.33 -11.64
CA TYR A 56 -5.54 27.45 -11.81
C TYR A 56 -4.83 27.88 -10.51
N ASN A 57 -5.17 27.25 -9.39
CA ASN A 57 -4.56 27.54 -8.09
C ASN A 57 -3.20 26.83 -7.94
N TYR A 58 -2.41 27.31 -6.96
CA TYR A 58 -1.15 26.70 -6.54
C TYR A 58 -1.41 25.66 -5.44
N PRO A 59 -0.51 24.66 -5.27
CA PRO A 59 -0.66 23.62 -4.26
C PRO A 59 -0.91 24.13 -2.84
N HIS A 60 -0.26 25.23 -2.44
CA HIS A 60 -0.43 25.80 -1.10
C HIS A 60 -1.83 26.34 -0.81
N GLN A 61 -2.68 26.54 -1.83
CA GLN A 61 -4.07 26.99 -1.71
C GLN A 61 -5.05 25.85 -1.45
N PHE A 62 -4.56 24.61 -1.34
CA PHE A 62 -5.35 23.41 -1.07
C PHE A 62 -5.03 22.83 0.30
N SER A 63 -6.01 22.19 0.94
CA SER A 63 -5.78 21.39 2.14
C SER A 63 -4.89 20.19 1.87
N GLY A 64 -4.34 19.55 2.91
CA GLY A 64 -3.53 18.33 2.77
C GLY A 64 -4.25 17.23 2.01
N GLY A 65 -5.49 16.90 2.40
CA GLY A 65 -6.32 15.90 1.71
C GLY A 65 -6.64 16.27 0.26
N MET A 66 -6.86 17.55 -0.04
CA MET A 66 -7.07 17.98 -1.44
C MET A 66 -5.80 17.85 -2.28
N ARG A 67 -4.62 18.14 -1.73
CA ARG A 67 -3.33 17.91 -2.43
C ARG A 67 -3.11 16.42 -2.72
N GLN A 68 -3.47 15.57 -1.78
CA GLN A 68 -3.38 14.12 -1.99
C GLN A 68 -4.34 13.65 -3.09
N ARG A 69 -5.58 14.13 -3.13
CA ARG A 69 -6.52 13.85 -4.23
C ARG A 69 -6.01 14.34 -5.57
N ILE A 70 -5.37 15.52 -5.64
CA ILE A 70 -4.74 16.03 -6.86
C ILE A 70 -3.60 15.11 -7.31
N MET A 71 -2.73 14.68 -6.41
CA MET A 71 -1.64 13.72 -6.72
C MET A 71 -2.19 12.40 -7.25
N ILE A 72 -3.26 11.89 -6.66
CA ILE A 72 -3.95 10.69 -7.14
C ILE A 72 -4.53 10.93 -8.54
N ALA A 73 -5.20 12.05 -8.77
CA ALA A 73 -5.72 12.45 -10.08
C ALA A 73 -4.60 12.47 -11.14
N MET A 74 -3.46 13.08 -10.84
CA MET A 74 -2.28 13.09 -11.71
C MET A 74 -1.78 11.69 -12.05
N SER A 75 -1.79 10.78 -11.08
CA SER A 75 -1.32 9.40 -11.27
C SER A 75 -2.26 8.56 -12.13
N LEU A 76 -3.54 8.89 -12.15
CA LEU A 76 -4.61 8.13 -12.82
C LEU A 76 -5.01 8.67 -14.18
N GLN A 77 -4.74 9.96 -14.47
CA GLN A 77 -5.29 10.64 -15.65
C GLN A 77 -4.86 10.06 -17.02
N CYS A 78 -3.72 9.36 -17.08
CA CYS A 78 -3.27 8.64 -18.29
C CYS A 78 -3.68 7.17 -18.30
N ASN A 79 -4.62 6.75 -17.45
CA ASN A 79 -5.16 5.40 -17.39
C ASN A 79 -4.05 4.31 -17.41
N PRO A 80 -3.18 4.25 -16.39
CA PRO A 80 -1.99 3.40 -16.39
C PRO A 80 -2.35 1.91 -16.32
N ALA A 81 -1.52 1.04 -16.94
CA ALA A 81 -1.63 -0.42 -16.82
C ALA A 81 -1.21 -0.92 -15.42
N LEU A 82 -0.28 -0.23 -14.76
CA LEU A 82 0.15 -0.52 -13.40
C LEU A 82 0.13 0.77 -12.58
N LEU A 83 -0.66 0.77 -11.51
CA LEU A 83 -0.67 1.82 -10.50
C LEU A 83 0.09 1.33 -9.27
N ILE A 84 1.18 2.00 -8.91
CA ILE A 84 1.87 1.78 -7.64
C ILE A 84 1.38 2.85 -6.67
N ALA A 85 0.81 2.43 -5.55
CA ALA A 85 0.27 3.31 -4.52
C ALA A 85 0.99 3.03 -3.19
N ASP A 86 1.84 3.97 -2.78
CA ASP A 86 2.64 3.89 -1.57
C ASP A 86 1.97 4.67 -0.45
N GLU A 87 1.32 3.94 0.46
CA GLU A 87 0.50 4.49 1.56
C GLU A 87 -0.43 5.63 1.13
N PRO A 88 -1.28 5.43 0.10
CA PRO A 88 -1.99 6.51 -0.58
C PRO A 88 -3.00 7.24 0.32
N THR A 89 -3.32 6.70 1.48
CA THR A 89 -4.40 7.19 2.35
C THR A 89 -3.94 7.57 3.76
N THR A 90 -2.66 7.49 4.10
CA THR A 90 -2.13 7.68 5.46
C THR A 90 -2.44 9.06 6.07
N ALA A 91 -2.57 10.10 5.25
CA ALA A 91 -2.86 11.46 5.71
C ALA A 91 -4.36 11.86 5.57
N LEU A 92 -5.25 10.90 5.32
CA LEU A 92 -6.68 11.13 5.09
C LEU A 92 -7.52 10.64 6.27
N ASP A 93 -8.66 11.29 6.48
CA ASP A 93 -9.69 10.73 7.35
C ASP A 93 -10.35 9.48 6.72
N VAL A 94 -10.96 8.64 7.56
CA VAL A 94 -11.50 7.34 7.16
C VAL A 94 -12.51 7.43 6.01
N THR A 95 -13.35 8.47 6.01
CA THR A 95 -14.36 8.68 4.95
C THR A 95 -13.70 8.96 3.61
N ILE A 96 -12.70 9.83 3.60
CA ILE A 96 -11.95 10.18 2.39
C ILE A 96 -11.09 8.99 1.92
N GLN A 97 -10.51 8.26 2.86
CA GLN A 97 -9.77 7.02 2.55
C GLN A 97 -10.64 6.04 1.76
N ALA A 98 -11.85 5.74 2.25
CA ALA A 98 -12.79 4.86 1.55
C ALA A 98 -13.10 5.36 0.13
N GLN A 99 -13.44 6.64 -0.03
CA GLN A 99 -13.72 7.24 -1.33
C GLN A 99 -12.55 7.13 -2.33
N ILE A 100 -11.32 7.26 -1.85
CA ILE A 100 -10.14 7.14 -2.71
C ILE A 100 -9.89 5.68 -3.12
N LEU A 101 -10.07 4.73 -2.19
CA LEU A 101 -9.94 3.31 -2.50
C LEU A 101 -11.00 2.88 -3.52
N ASP A 102 -12.26 3.28 -3.33
CA ASP A 102 -13.35 3.03 -4.28
C ASP A 102 -13.02 3.57 -5.67
N LEU A 103 -12.53 4.82 -5.76
CA LEU A 103 -12.10 5.41 -7.03
C LEU A 103 -10.99 4.60 -7.71
N MET A 104 -9.99 4.16 -6.94
CA MET A 104 -8.90 3.33 -7.48
C MET A 104 -9.42 1.99 -8.02
N MET A 105 -10.36 1.37 -7.30
CA MET A 105 -10.98 0.11 -7.72
C MET A 105 -11.87 0.29 -8.95
N GLU A 106 -12.70 1.34 -9.01
CA GLU A 106 -13.49 1.67 -10.22
C GLU A 106 -12.60 1.86 -11.46
N LEU A 107 -11.46 2.52 -11.31
CA LEU A 107 -10.53 2.73 -12.42
C LEU A 107 -9.85 1.42 -12.86
N LYS A 108 -9.56 0.51 -11.94
CA LYS A 108 -9.10 -0.84 -12.25
C LYS A 108 -10.16 -1.61 -13.04
N GLU A 109 -11.45 -1.52 -12.65
CA GLU A 109 -12.54 -2.23 -13.33
C GLU A 109 -12.78 -1.74 -14.76
N ARG A 110 -12.63 -0.43 -15.01
CA ARG A 110 -12.74 0.15 -16.35
C ARG A 110 -11.66 -0.35 -17.31
N ARG A 111 -10.53 -0.80 -16.79
CA ARG A 111 -9.40 -1.33 -17.55
C ARG A 111 -9.03 -2.75 -17.08
N LYS A 112 -9.49 -3.76 -17.83
CA LYS A 112 -9.33 -5.20 -17.50
C LYS A 112 -7.88 -5.67 -17.39
N ASP A 113 -6.95 -4.98 -18.05
CA ASP A 113 -5.50 -5.27 -18.03
C ASP A 113 -4.74 -4.42 -17.00
N ALA A 114 -5.42 -3.62 -16.19
CA ALA A 114 -4.80 -2.83 -15.15
C ALA A 114 -4.57 -3.63 -13.87
N ALA A 115 -3.44 -3.33 -13.21
CA ALA A 115 -3.09 -3.84 -11.90
C ALA A 115 -2.79 -2.69 -10.92
N ILE A 116 -3.08 -2.91 -9.64
CA ILE A 116 -2.73 -1.99 -8.56
C ILE A 116 -1.77 -2.71 -7.62
N LEU A 117 -0.60 -2.13 -7.40
CA LEU A 117 0.32 -2.52 -6.34
C LEU A 117 0.12 -1.55 -5.16
N LEU A 118 -0.63 -1.99 -4.17
CA LEU A 118 -0.92 -1.21 -2.97
C LEU A 118 0.09 -1.56 -1.87
N ILE A 119 0.83 -0.56 -1.38
CA ILE A 119 1.70 -0.66 -0.22
C ILE A 119 0.96 0.01 0.93
N THR A 120 0.69 -0.73 2.00
CA THR A 120 -0.03 -0.24 3.17
C THR A 120 0.27 -1.07 4.41
N HIS A 121 0.12 -0.48 5.58
CA HIS A 121 0.16 -1.18 6.86
C HIS A 121 -1.26 -1.47 7.41
N ASP A 122 -2.31 -1.07 6.71
CA ASP A 122 -3.70 -1.27 7.13
C ASP A 122 -4.24 -2.62 6.62
N LEU A 123 -4.34 -3.59 7.54
CA LEU A 123 -4.83 -4.93 7.24
C LEU A 123 -6.32 -4.96 6.86
N ALA A 124 -7.13 -3.99 7.30
CA ALA A 124 -8.54 -3.91 6.92
C ALA A 124 -8.66 -3.51 5.44
N VAL A 125 -7.89 -2.51 5.01
CA VAL A 125 -7.80 -2.12 3.59
C VAL A 125 -7.36 -3.29 2.73
N ILE A 126 -6.34 -4.04 3.16
CA ILE A 126 -5.86 -5.24 2.44
C ILE A 126 -6.98 -6.28 2.29
N ALA A 127 -7.72 -6.55 3.38
CA ALA A 127 -8.78 -7.55 3.37
C ALA A 127 -9.92 -7.21 2.40
N GLU A 128 -10.24 -5.93 2.23
CA GLU A 128 -11.34 -5.44 1.39
C GLU A 128 -10.97 -5.26 -0.08
N THR A 129 -9.70 -4.88 -0.37
CA THR A 129 -9.34 -4.41 -1.71
C THR A 129 -8.37 -5.31 -2.47
N CYS A 130 -7.64 -6.20 -1.79
CA CYS A 130 -6.56 -6.95 -2.42
C CYS A 130 -6.97 -8.38 -2.81
N ASP A 131 -6.49 -8.84 -3.96
CA ASP A 131 -6.62 -10.25 -4.38
C ASP A 131 -5.51 -11.12 -3.79
N ARG A 132 -4.29 -10.55 -3.71
CA ARG A 132 -3.06 -11.23 -3.29
C ARG A 132 -2.24 -10.32 -2.39
N VAL A 133 -1.61 -10.90 -1.39
CA VAL A 133 -0.84 -10.18 -0.36
C VAL A 133 0.60 -10.66 -0.33
N VAL A 134 1.52 -9.73 -0.17
CA VAL A 134 2.94 -9.96 0.07
C VAL A 134 3.29 -9.34 1.41
N VAL A 135 3.63 -10.15 2.40
CA VAL A 135 4.05 -9.70 3.73
C VAL A 135 5.56 -9.51 3.75
N MET A 136 6.00 -8.30 4.10
CA MET A 136 7.41 -7.93 4.14
C MET A 136 7.86 -7.48 5.54
N TYR A 137 9.10 -7.77 5.90
CA TYR A 137 9.75 -7.25 7.08
C TYR A 137 11.26 -7.16 6.85
N GLY A 138 11.89 -6.06 7.25
CA GLY A 138 13.34 -5.87 7.11
C GLY A 138 13.86 -6.00 5.68
N GLY A 139 13.08 -5.56 4.67
CA GLY A 139 13.43 -5.63 3.25
C GLY A 139 13.25 -7.02 2.62
N VAL A 140 12.73 -8.01 3.35
CA VAL A 140 12.61 -9.40 2.91
C VAL A 140 11.14 -9.82 2.86
N ILE A 141 10.78 -10.61 1.84
CA ILE A 141 9.43 -11.20 1.72
C ILE A 141 9.35 -12.42 2.63
N HIS A 142 8.38 -12.44 3.53
CA HIS A 142 8.16 -13.51 4.49
C HIS A 142 6.99 -14.44 4.11
N GLU A 143 5.93 -13.90 3.53
CA GLU A 143 4.79 -14.72 3.10
C GLU A 143 4.11 -14.10 1.87
N ILE A 144 3.63 -14.95 0.94
CA ILE A 144 2.85 -14.55 -0.21
C ILE A 144 1.66 -15.52 -0.32
N ALA A 145 0.44 -14.98 -0.33
CA ALA A 145 -0.76 -15.79 -0.49
C ALA A 145 -1.91 -14.96 -1.12
N SER A 146 -3.01 -15.62 -1.48
CA SER A 146 -4.27 -14.90 -1.68
C SER A 146 -4.71 -14.26 -0.37
N VAL A 147 -5.46 -13.17 -0.43
CA VAL A 147 -5.97 -12.50 0.78
C VAL A 147 -6.72 -13.49 1.67
N HIS A 148 -7.60 -14.30 1.11
CA HIS A 148 -8.37 -15.30 1.84
C HIS A 148 -7.49 -16.31 2.59
N GLU A 149 -6.47 -16.89 1.92
CA GLU A 149 -5.54 -17.84 2.56
C GLU A 149 -4.69 -17.17 3.64
N LEU A 150 -4.21 -15.96 3.41
CA LEU A 150 -3.40 -15.24 4.38
C LEU A 150 -4.15 -14.98 5.69
N PHE A 151 -5.42 -14.53 5.61
CA PHE A 151 -6.23 -14.24 6.78
C PHE A 151 -6.76 -15.50 7.49
N LYS A 152 -7.04 -16.57 6.74
CA LYS A 152 -7.58 -17.81 7.30
C LYS A 152 -6.52 -18.77 7.80
N ASN A 153 -5.42 -18.90 7.08
CA ASN A 153 -4.37 -19.89 7.31
C ASN A 153 -2.96 -19.29 7.20
N PRO A 154 -2.60 -18.24 7.98
CA PRO A 154 -1.27 -17.67 7.96
C PRO A 154 -0.24 -18.74 8.38
N ILE A 155 0.87 -18.83 7.66
CA ILE A 155 1.92 -19.83 7.91
C ILE A 155 3.08 -19.22 8.69
N HIS A 156 3.55 -18.06 8.23
CA HIS A 156 4.73 -17.42 8.80
C HIS A 156 4.44 -16.84 10.19
N PRO A 157 5.31 -17.01 11.21
CA PRO A 157 5.06 -16.51 12.57
C PRO A 157 4.84 -15.00 12.63
N TYR A 158 5.52 -14.22 11.79
CA TYR A 158 5.31 -12.79 11.70
C TYR A 158 3.89 -12.43 11.21
N THR A 159 3.40 -13.13 10.19
CA THR A 159 2.02 -12.95 9.70
C THR A 159 0.99 -13.29 10.76
N LYS A 160 1.19 -14.41 11.49
CA LYS A 160 0.34 -14.80 12.63
C LYS A 160 0.31 -13.70 13.70
N ALA A 161 1.48 -13.17 14.05
CA ALA A 161 1.59 -12.11 15.04
C ALA A 161 0.92 -10.80 14.58
N LEU A 162 1.00 -10.45 13.29
CA LEU A 162 0.26 -9.32 12.72
C LEU A 162 -1.25 -9.52 12.84
N MET A 163 -1.77 -10.71 12.50
CA MET A 163 -3.20 -11.03 12.61
C MET A 163 -3.67 -11.03 14.07
N ASP A 164 -2.84 -11.50 15.00
CA ASP A 164 -3.14 -11.50 16.44
C ASP A 164 -3.13 -10.09 17.06
N SER A 165 -2.49 -9.12 16.41
CA SER A 165 -2.48 -7.72 16.84
C SER A 165 -3.73 -6.93 16.43
N ILE A 166 -4.58 -7.49 15.54
CA ILE A 166 -5.83 -6.84 15.13
C ILE A 166 -6.85 -6.92 16.27
N PRO A 167 -7.46 -5.80 16.69
CA PRO A 167 -8.54 -5.81 17.68
C PRO A 167 -9.73 -6.64 17.19
N LYS A 168 -10.11 -7.66 17.94
CA LYS A 168 -11.32 -8.45 17.64
C LYS A 168 -12.47 -7.93 18.48
N ILE A 169 -13.62 -7.67 17.84
CA ILE A 169 -14.82 -7.08 18.48
C ILE A 169 -15.33 -7.97 19.63
N ASP A 170 -15.19 -9.29 19.50
CA ASP A 170 -15.77 -10.26 20.46
C ASP A 170 -14.84 -10.64 21.63
N ILE A 171 -13.63 -10.12 21.68
CA ILE A 171 -12.66 -10.49 22.71
C ILE A 171 -12.39 -9.28 23.61
N THR A 172 -12.92 -9.32 24.83
CA THR A 172 -12.62 -8.37 25.92
C THR A 172 -11.22 -8.54 26.49
N SER A 173 -10.23 -8.81 25.65
CA SER A 173 -8.83 -8.86 26.07
C SER A 173 -8.34 -7.46 26.42
N LYS A 174 -7.94 -7.28 27.68
CA LYS A 174 -7.41 -6.01 28.19
C LYS A 174 -6.09 -5.57 27.55
N ARG A 175 -5.44 -6.43 26.78
CA ARG A 175 -4.13 -6.14 26.17
C ARG A 175 -3.97 -6.87 24.83
N LEU A 176 -3.67 -6.14 23.77
CA LEU A 176 -3.33 -6.73 22.48
C LEU A 176 -1.98 -7.46 22.58
N LYS A 177 -1.84 -8.56 21.84
CA LYS A 177 -0.56 -9.23 21.69
C LYS A 177 0.36 -8.36 20.82
N THR A 178 1.54 -8.09 21.31
CA THR A 178 2.59 -7.35 20.57
C THR A 178 3.83 -8.22 20.41
N LEU A 179 4.53 -8.05 19.31
CA LEU A 179 5.85 -8.66 19.13
C LEU A 179 6.86 -8.08 20.13
N LYS A 180 7.71 -8.92 20.66
CA LYS A 180 8.79 -8.53 21.61
C LYS A 180 9.77 -7.56 20.92
N GLY A 181 10.34 -6.66 21.70
CA GLY A 181 11.41 -5.75 21.29
C GLY A 181 10.99 -4.66 20.30
N MET A 182 11.97 -3.92 19.81
CA MET A 182 11.81 -2.87 18.80
C MET A 182 12.21 -3.39 17.42
N VAL A 183 11.73 -2.71 16.37
CA VAL A 183 12.20 -2.98 15.00
C VAL A 183 13.67 -2.58 14.92
N PRO A 184 14.59 -3.50 14.60
CA PRO A 184 16.01 -3.19 14.51
C PRO A 184 16.27 -2.22 13.34
N SER A 185 17.37 -1.45 13.43
CA SER A 185 17.83 -0.66 12.28
C SER A 185 18.17 -1.58 11.11
N ILE A 186 17.94 -1.09 9.89
CA ILE A 186 18.32 -1.83 8.66
C ILE A 186 19.82 -2.15 8.67
N LEU A 187 20.64 -1.29 9.25
CA LEU A 187 22.09 -1.49 9.38
C LEU A 187 22.46 -2.65 10.31
N ASP A 188 21.58 -2.96 11.27
CA ASP A 188 21.80 -4.04 12.26
C ASP A 188 21.25 -5.39 11.79
N LEU A 189 20.47 -5.43 10.70
CA LEU A 189 19.80 -6.64 10.25
C LEU A 189 20.75 -7.67 9.62
N GLY A 190 21.90 -7.28 9.07
CA GLY A 190 22.92 -8.17 8.52
C GLY A 190 22.35 -9.28 7.60
N ASP A 191 23.09 -10.39 7.46
CA ASP A 191 22.68 -11.55 6.65
C ASP A 191 21.94 -12.63 7.46
N LYS A 192 21.71 -12.39 8.76
CA LYS A 192 20.99 -13.31 9.64
C LYS A 192 19.47 -13.20 9.46
N CYS A 193 18.74 -14.18 9.99
CA CYS A 193 17.28 -14.14 10.07
C CYS A 193 16.79 -12.84 10.72
N LYS A 194 15.98 -12.08 9.97
CA LYS A 194 15.52 -10.73 10.35
C LYS A 194 14.62 -10.72 11.60
N LEU A 195 14.09 -11.87 11.99
CA LEU A 195 13.10 -12.00 13.06
C LEU A 195 13.61 -12.69 14.32
N CYS A 196 14.85 -13.21 14.34
CA CYS A 196 15.40 -13.93 15.50
C CYS A 196 15.41 -13.11 16.80
N SER A 197 15.57 -11.80 16.72
CA SER A 197 15.53 -10.91 17.89
C SER A 197 14.14 -10.68 18.47
N ARG A 198 13.08 -11.10 17.76
CA ARG A 198 11.68 -10.82 18.08
C ARG A 198 10.83 -12.04 18.40
N PHE A 199 11.35 -13.23 18.15
CA PHE A 199 10.72 -14.52 18.44
C PHE A 199 11.64 -15.39 19.28
N ASP A 200 11.06 -16.24 20.11
CA ASP A 200 11.81 -17.30 20.76
C ASP A 200 12.33 -18.29 19.69
N PRO A 201 13.50 -18.92 19.86
CA PRO A 201 14.13 -19.73 18.82
C PRO A 201 13.24 -20.83 18.23
N GLU A 202 12.35 -21.41 19.04
CA GLU A 202 11.43 -22.49 18.64
C GLU A 202 10.25 -21.93 17.80
N GLU A 203 9.85 -20.68 18.04
CA GLU A 203 8.76 -20.01 17.36
C GLU A 203 9.22 -19.24 16.11
N CYS A 204 10.52 -19.00 15.98
CA CYS A 204 11.08 -18.27 14.85
C CYS A 204 11.02 -19.12 13.56
N ALA A 205 10.70 -18.47 12.45
CA ALA A 205 10.64 -19.08 11.12
C ALA A 205 11.92 -19.84 10.72
N CYS A 206 13.10 -19.41 11.23
CA CYS A 206 14.38 -20.07 11.00
C CYS A 206 14.58 -21.35 11.84
N GLY A 207 13.68 -21.66 12.79
CA GLY A 207 13.79 -22.82 13.65
C GLY A 207 15.03 -22.81 14.58
N GLY A 208 15.48 -21.61 14.99
CA GLY A 208 16.62 -21.40 15.87
C GLY A 208 18.00 -21.48 15.21
N THR A 209 18.08 -21.56 13.88
CA THR A 209 19.38 -21.64 13.16
C THR A 209 20.04 -20.28 12.95
N GLU A 210 19.35 -19.18 13.23
CA GLU A 210 19.74 -17.79 12.92
C GLU A 210 19.99 -17.49 11.42
N ILE A 211 19.85 -18.49 10.54
CA ILE A 211 20.01 -18.33 9.10
C ILE A 211 18.66 -17.92 8.52
N GLU A 212 18.65 -16.91 7.61
CA GLU A 212 17.43 -16.51 6.90
C GLU A 212 16.92 -17.69 6.05
N PRO A 213 15.69 -18.18 6.26
CA PRO A 213 15.15 -19.28 5.49
C PRO A 213 14.91 -18.88 4.03
N GLU A 214 14.81 -19.86 3.15
CA GLU A 214 14.35 -19.64 1.78
C GLU A 214 12.83 -19.45 1.71
N LEU A 215 12.37 -18.69 0.71
CA LEU A 215 10.95 -18.58 0.39
C LEU A 215 10.54 -19.82 -0.41
N ILE A 216 9.72 -20.68 0.19
CA ILE A 216 9.30 -21.95 -0.41
C ILE A 216 7.79 -22.00 -0.61
N GLU A 217 7.32 -22.68 -1.64
CA GLU A 217 5.91 -22.94 -1.85
C GLU A 217 5.44 -24.05 -0.92
N ILE A 218 4.49 -23.73 -0.03
CA ILE A 218 3.93 -24.68 0.96
C ILE A 218 2.65 -25.31 0.43
N LYS A 219 1.83 -24.52 -0.26
CA LYS A 219 0.62 -24.94 -0.96
C LYS A 219 0.57 -24.18 -2.28
N LYS A 220 -0.26 -24.61 -3.22
CA LYS A 220 -0.44 -23.93 -4.50
C LYS A 220 -0.66 -22.42 -4.33
N ASN A 221 0.26 -21.60 -4.86
CA ASN A 221 0.27 -20.13 -4.77
C ASN A 221 0.37 -19.56 -3.35
N HIS A 222 0.78 -20.36 -2.36
CA HIS A 222 1.02 -19.93 -0.99
C HIS A 222 2.48 -20.21 -0.63
N PHE A 223 3.26 -19.15 -0.50
CA PHE A 223 4.70 -19.20 -0.24
C PHE A 223 4.98 -18.64 1.14
N ALA A 224 5.89 -19.29 1.87
CA ALA A 224 6.35 -18.79 3.16
C ALA A 224 7.86 -18.98 3.30
N ARG A 225 8.50 -18.00 3.94
CA ARG A 225 9.94 -18.02 4.25
C ARG A 225 10.17 -18.71 5.59
N VAL A 226 10.20 -20.04 5.56
CA VAL A 226 10.27 -20.86 6.77
C VAL A 226 11.23 -22.04 6.62
N ASN A 227 11.88 -22.42 7.70
CA ASN A 227 12.69 -23.64 7.74
C ASN A 227 11.76 -24.86 7.81
N LYS A 228 12.15 -25.97 7.17
CA LYS A 228 11.42 -27.26 7.23
C LYS A 228 11.20 -27.74 8.66
N LYS A 229 12.12 -27.43 9.57
CA LYS A 229 11.98 -27.76 11.00
C LYS A 229 10.80 -27.05 11.64
N TYR A 230 10.59 -25.77 11.30
CA TYR A 230 9.43 -25.01 11.76
C TYR A 230 8.10 -25.63 11.30
N LEU A 231 8.02 -26.09 10.04
CA LEU A 231 6.82 -26.71 9.48
C LEU A 231 6.39 -28.02 10.16
N ARG A 232 7.32 -28.71 10.85
CA ARG A 232 6.98 -29.93 11.60
C ARG A 232 6.30 -29.65 12.94
N ASN A 233 6.35 -28.41 13.39
CA ASN A 233 5.80 -27.96 14.68
C ASN A 233 4.49 -27.18 14.50
N VAL A 234 4.04 -26.96 13.27
CA VAL A 234 2.82 -26.25 12.88
C VAL A 234 1.86 -27.21 12.15
#